data_86befdeefc7710ec5d909a71e7a9ffa6
#
_entry.id   86befdeefc7710ec5d909a71e7a9ffa6
#
_cell.length_a   1.000
_cell.length_b   1.000
_cell.length_c   1.000
_cell.angle_alpha   90.00
_cell.angle_beta   90.00
_cell.angle_gamma   90.00
#
_symmetry.space_group_name_H-M   'P 1'
#
loop_
_entity.id
_entity.type
_entity.pdbx_description
1 polymer ?
#
loop_
_entity_poly.entity_id
_entity_poly.type
_entity_poly.pdbx_seq_one_letter_code
_entity_poly.pdbx_strand_id
1 'polypeptide(L)'
;MLRSGGDRNMATSSFFKRSRSSAAVSFLCRFTLLFLLGGFCYIGIEILWRGHSHISMFFAGGFCLCLIDRLSMRFAQRRAVWLCVPCGLLITAVEFCIGCVVNLWLGLHVWDYSGKVGSILGQICPL
;
A
#
# COMPACT_ATOMS: atom_id res chain seq x y z
N MET A 1 24.45 -47.31 23.85
CA MET A 1 23.02 -46.95 23.71
C MET A 1 22.84 -45.44 23.95
N LEU A 2 23.35 -44.60 23.08
CA LEU A 2 23.25 -43.13 23.15
C LEU A 2 23.28 -42.53 21.73
N ARG A 3 22.16 -42.64 21.00
CA ARG A 3 22.01 -42.03 19.67
C ARG A 3 20.56 -41.60 19.43
N SER A 4 20.04 -40.67 20.21
CA SER A 4 18.66 -40.16 20.03
C SER A 4 18.49 -38.67 20.23
N GLY A 5 19.53 -37.89 20.49
CA GLY A 5 19.40 -36.44 20.71
C GLY A 5 19.52 -35.59 19.44
N GLY A 6 20.30 -36.02 18.45
CA GLY A 6 20.61 -35.25 17.26
C GLY A 6 19.45 -35.17 16.24
N ASP A 7 18.73 -36.28 16.06
CA ASP A 7 17.69 -36.37 15.04
C ASP A 7 16.44 -35.52 15.37
N ARG A 8 16.11 -35.39 16.66
CA ARG A 8 14.97 -34.54 17.10
C ARG A 8 15.23 -33.06 16.88
N ASN A 9 16.43 -32.60 17.10
CA ASN A 9 16.79 -31.18 16.92
C ASN A 9 16.87 -30.81 15.45
N MET A 10 17.27 -31.73 14.58
CA MET A 10 17.34 -31.49 13.14
C MET A 10 15.94 -31.47 12.51
N ALA A 11 15.03 -32.36 12.92
CA ALA A 11 13.66 -32.40 12.46
C ALA A 11 12.86 -31.17 12.92
N THR A 12 13.03 -30.70 14.15
CA THR A 12 12.37 -29.49 14.66
C THR A 12 12.87 -28.23 13.98
N SER A 13 14.17 -28.12 13.70
CA SER A 13 14.73 -26.97 12.99
C SER A 13 14.28 -26.89 11.54
N SER A 14 14.18 -28.01 10.85
CA SER A 14 13.68 -28.07 9.46
C SER A 14 12.18 -27.76 9.37
N PHE A 15 11.38 -28.25 10.32
CA PHE A 15 9.95 -27.94 10.41
C PHE A 15 9.71 -26.44 10.68
N PHE A 16 10.46 -25.85 11.60
CA PHE A 16 10.38 -24.41 11.91
C PHE A 16 10.79 -23.54 10.73
N LYS A 17 11.84 -23.93 9.99
CA LYS A 17 12.29 -23.23 8.77
C LYS A 17 11.27 -23.31 7.64
N ARG A 18 10.62 -24.47 7.47
CA ARG A 18 9.58 -24.69 6.47
C ARG A 18 8.32 -23.89 6.78
N SER A 19 7.91 -23.81 8.06
CA SER A 19 6.77 -22.99 8.50
C SER A 19 7.00 -21.50 8.27
N ARG A 20 8.19 -20.99 8.55
CA ARG A 20 8.55 -19.58 8.29
C ARG A 20 8.59 -19.25 6.80
N SER A 21 9.06 -20.16 5.96
CA SER A 21 9.08 -19.98 4.51
C SER A 21 7.68 -19.94 3.93
N SER A 22 6.78 -20.82 4.38
CA SER A 22 5.37 -20.82 3.94
C SER A 22 4.64 -19.52 4.34
N ALA A 23 4.85 -19.03 5.55
CA ALA A 23 4.26 -17.79 6.03
C ALA A 23 4.79 -16.56 5.23
N ALA A 24 6.08 -16.53 4.90
CA ALA A 24 6.67 -15.45 4.10
C ALA A 24 6.13 -15.45 2.67
N VAL A 25 5.98 -16.63 2.05
CA VAL A 25 5.40 -16.75 0.70
C VAL A 25 3.94 -16.30 0.70
N SER A 26 3.13 -16.73 1.67
CA SER A 26 1.73 -16.30 1.78
C SER A 26 1.60 -14.80 1.98
N PHE A 27 2.49 -14.22 2.78
CA PHE A 27 2.56 -12.78 2.99
C PHE A 27 2.90 -12.03 1.70
N LEU A 28 3.91 -12.50 0.97
CA LEU A 28 4.34 -11.89 -0.29
C LEU A 28 3.25 -11.97 -1.35
N CYS A 29 2.60 -13.13 -1.49
CA CYS A 29 1.45 -13.31 -2.40
C CYS A 29 0.30 -12.34 -2.07
N ARG A 30 -0.07 -12.24 -0.80
CA ARG A 30 -1.12 -11.31 -0.36
C ARG A 30 -0.75 -9.86 -0.68
N PHE A 31 0.47 -9.45 -0.36
CA PHE A 31 0.97 -8.10 -0.66
C PHE A 31 0.90 -7.81 -2.16
N THR A 32 1.41 -8.72 -3.00
CA THR A 32 1.41 -8.56 -4.46
C THR A 32 -0.01 -8.46 -5.02
N LEU A 33 -0.93 -9.32 -4.58
CA LEU A 33 -2.33 -9.29 -5.03
C LEU A 33 -3.01 -7.98 -4.64
N LEU A 34 -2.84 -7.51 -3.40
CA LEU A 34 -3.40 -6.25 -2.94
C LEU A 34 -2.80 -5.06 -3.69
N PHE A 35 -1.50 -5.08 -3.93
CA PHE A 35 -0.82 -4.03 -4.67
C PHE A 35 -1.34 -3.92 -6.11
N LEU A 36 -1.44 -5.02 -6.84
CA LEU A 36 -1.98 -5.06 -8.19
C LEU A 36 -3.45 -4.62 -8.22
N LEU A 37 -4.27 -5.15 -7.30
CA LEU A 37 -5.68 -4.80 -7.20
C LEU A 37 -5.85 -3.29 -6.93
N GLY A 38 -5.14 -2.74 -5.96
CA GLY A 38 -5.17 -1.32 -5.63
C GLY A 38 -4.74 -0.43 -6.78
N GLY A 39 -3.66 -0.81 -7.47
CA GLY A 39 -3.15 -0.08 -8.62
C GLY A 39 -4.14 -0.06 -9.79
N PHE A 40 -4.69 -1.20 -10.16
CA PHE A 40 -5.67 -1.27 -11.25
C PHE A 40 -6.99 -0.58 -10.91
N CYS A 41 -7.51 -0.73 -9.68
CA CYS A 41 -8.70 -0.02 -9.25
C CYS A 41 -8.51 1.49 -9.30
N TYR A 42 -7.36 1.99 -8.84
CA TYR A 42 -7.07 3.42 -8.85
C TYR A 42 -7.02 3.97 -10.27
N ILE A 43 -6.28 3.33 -11.18
CA ILE A 43 -6.24 3.71 -12.60
C ILE A 43 -7.64 3.69 -13.21
N GLY A 44 -8.44 2.65 -12.92
CA GLY A 44 -9.81 2.53 -13.42
C GLY A 44 -10.69 3.72 -13.00
N ILE A 45 -10.66 4.08 -11.72
CA ILE A 45 -11.40 5.23 -11.18
C ILE A 45 -10.92 6.53 -11.82
N GLU A 46 -9.60 6.71 -11.96
CA GLU A 46 -9.04 7.94 -12.54
C GLU A 46 -9.38 8.10 -14.02
N ILE A 47 -9.33 7.03 -14.81
CA ILE A 47 -9.75 7.05 -16.22
C ILE A 47 -11.23 7.38 -16.34
N LEU A 48 -12.09 6.82 -15.48
CA LEU A 48 -13.52 7.13 -15.46
C LEU A 48 -13.81 8.59 -15.12
N TRP A 49 -13.00 9.18 -14.23
CA TRP A 49 -13.24 10.56 -13.74
C TRP A 49 -12.56 11.62 -14.61
N ARG A 50 -11.32 11.38 -15.03
CA ARG A 50 -10.46 12.35 -15.73
C ARG A 50 -10.20 12.02 -17.20
N GLY A 51 -10.57 10.81 -17.65
CA GLY A 51 -10.35 10.32 -19.01
C GLY A 51 -8.89 9.90 -19.31
N HIS A 52 -7.97 10.12 -18.39
CA HIS A 52 -6.56 9.74 -18.50
C HIS A 52 -5.97 9.42 -17.14
N SER A 53 -4.92 8.61 -17.12
CA SER A 53 -4.18 8.26 -15.90
C SER A 53 -2.68 8.19 -16.18
N HIS A 54 -1.87 8.24 -15.13
CA HIS A 54 -0.41 8.12 -15.19
C HIS A 54 0.05 6.90 -14.38
N ILE A 55 1.14 6.28 -14.82
CA ILE A 55 1.68 5.07 -14.15
C ILE A 55 1.98 5.29 -12.66
N SER A 56 2.29 6.50 -12.25
CA SER A 56 2.49 6.85 -10.83
C SER A 56 1.26 6.58 -9.98
N MET A 57 0.04 6.71 -10.57
CA MET A 57 -1.23 6.44 -9.89
C MET A 57 -1.45 4.96 -9.63
N PHE A 58 -0.90 4.09 -10.48
CA PHE A 58 -0.87 2.66 -10.21
C PHE A 58 -0.10 2.35 -8.92
N PHE A 59 1.08 2.96 -8.76
CA PHE A 59 1.88 2.79 -7.54
C PHE A 59 1.19 3.42 -6.33
N ALA A 60 0.59 4.60 -6.48
CA ALA A 60 -0.19 5.24 -5.41
C ALA A 60 -1.31 4.33 -4.91
N GLY A 61 -2.16 3.83 -5.79
CA GLY A 61 -3.27 2.94 -5.46
C GLY A 61 -2.81 1.62 -4.84
N GLY A 62 -1.76 1.02 -5.39
CA GLY A 62 -1.16 -0.20 -4.87
C GLY A 62 -0.63 -0.04 -3.44
N PHE A 63 0.15 1.00 -3.19
CA PHE A 63 0.65 1.32 -1.84
C PHE A 63 -0.47 1.66 -0.87
N CYS A 64 -1.44 2.48 -1.28
CA CYS A 64 -2.59 2.83 -0.44
C CYS A 64 -3.34 1.58 0.02
N LEU A 65 -3.68 0.66 -0.88
CA LEU A 65 -4.41 -0.54 -0.50
C LEU A 65 -3.62 -1.45 0.44
N CYS A 66 -2.32 -1.62 0.21
CA CYS A 66 -1.45 -2.38 1.11
C CYS A 66 -1.35 -1.75 2.51
N LEU A 67 -1.26 -0.43 2.60
CA LEU A 67 -1.21 0.29 3.87
C LEU A 67 -2.55 0.25 4.61
N ILE A 68 -3.66 0.38 3.89
CA ILE A 68 -5.02 0.25 4.45
C ILE A 68 -5.23 -1.16 5.00
N ASP A 69 -4.80 -2.20 4.29
CA ASP A 69 -4.87 -3.59 4.77
C ASP A 69 -4.10 -3.76 6.08
N ARG A 70 -2.89 -3.20 6.19
CA ARG A 70 -2.10 -3.21 7.41
C ARG A 70 -2.77 -2.46 8.55
N LEU A 71 -3.30 -1.28 8.26
CA LEU A 71 -4.00 -0.46 9.24
C LEU A 71 -5.27 -1.17 9.74
N SER A 72 -6.05 -1.75 8.83
CA SER A 72 -7.27 -2.51 9.15
C SER A 72 -6.99 -3.70 10.06
N MET A 73 -5.91 -4.44 9.82
CA MET A 73 -5.51 -5.55 10.69
C MET A 73 -5.12 -5.08 12.09
N ARG A 74 -4.53 -3.90 12.21
CA ARG A 74 -4.11 -3.33 13.50
C ARG A 74 -5.28 -2.81 14.32
N PHE A 75 -6.34 -2.36 13.66
CA PHE A 75 -7.54 -1.78 14.26
C PHE A 75 -8.79 -2.65 14.09
N ALA A 76 -8.62 -3.96 13.84
CA ALA A 76 -9.71 -4.91 13.56
C ALA A 76 -10.85 -4.93 14.60
N GLN A 77 -10.59 -4.50 15.83
CA GLN A 77 -11.57 -4.44 16.92
C GLN A 77 -12.29 -3.09 17.03
N ARG A 78 -11.94 -2.10 16.21
CA ARG A 78 -12.57 -0.78 16.24
C ARG A 78 -13.70 -0.69 15.23
N ARG A 79 -14.69 0.20 15.49
CA ARG A 79 -15.78 0.46 14.52
C ARG A 79 -15.19 0.98 13.19
N ALA A 80 -15.72 0.52 12.07
CA ALA A 80 -15.24 0.89 10.72
C ALA A 80 -15.14 2.41 10.51
N VAL A 81 -16.03 3.19 11.12
CA VAL A 81 -16.02 4.67 11.04
C VAL A 81 -14.71 5.27 11.57
N TRP A 82 -14.14 4.71 12.64
CA TRP A 82 -12.85 5.17 13.17
C TRP A 82 -11.65 4.83 12.28
N LEU A 83 -11.85 3.89 11.35
CA LEU A 83 -10.83 3.56 10.34
C LEU A 83 -10.85 4.53 9.15
N CYS A 84 -12.01 5.12 8.82
CA CYS A 84 -12.14 6.01 7.66
C CYS A 84 -11.22 7.24 7.76
N VAL A 85 -11.12 7.85 8.94
CA VAL A 85 -10.28 9.05 9.14
C VAL A 85 -8.80 8.76 8.89
N PRO A 86 -8.16 7.79 9.58
CA PRO A 86 -6.75 7.50 9.34
C PRO A 86 -6.48 6.95 7.95
N CYS A 87 -7.41 6.21 7.34
CA CYS A 87 -7.26 5.76 5.95
C CYS A 87 -7.32 6.94 4.96
N GLY A 88 -8.23 7.88 5.15
CA GLY A 88 -8.31 9.09 4.34
C GLY A 88 -7.04 9.94 4.43
N LEU A 89 -6.56 10.19 5.65
CA LEU A 89 -5.30 10.91 5.87
C LEU A 89 -4.10 10.20 5.23
N LEU A 90 -4.07 8.87 5.31
CA LEU A 90 -3.02 8.07 4.72
C LEU A 90 -3.03 8.15 3.18
N ILE A 91 -4.20 8.04 2.55
CA ILE A 91 -4.35 8.20 1.09
C ILE A 91 -3.86 9.58 0.66
N THR A 92 -4.33 10.64 1.34
CA THR A 92 -3.91 12.03 1.06
C THR A 92 -2.41 12.23 1.22
N ALA A 93 -1.80 11.63 2.25
CA ALA A 93 -0.36 11.70 2.45
C ALA A 93 0.43 10.98 1.34
N VAL A 94 -0.02 9.82 0.89
CA VAL A 94 0.60 9.08 -0.22
C VAL A 94 0.47 9.85 -1.53
N GLU A 95 -0.70 10.39 -1.83
CA GLU A 95 -0.92 11.24 -3.02
C GLU A 95 -0.04 12.47 -2.99
N PHE A 96 0.07 13.15 -1.84
CA PHE A 96 0.95 14.30 -1.69
C PHE A 96 2.42 13.93 -1.93
N CYS A 97 2.91 12.85 -1.32
CA CYS A 97 4.30 12.40 -1.52
C CYS A 97 4.59 12.06 -2.99
N ILE A 98 3.68 11.33 -3.64
CA ILE A 98 3.82 10.98 -5.06
C ILE A 98 3.74 12.23 -5.93
N GLY A 99 2.83 13.15 -5.64
CA GLY A 99 2.72 14.44 -6.32
C GLY A 99 4.01 15.25 -6.21
N CYS A 100 4.59 15.35 -5.02
CA CYS A 100 5.88 16.02 -4.83
C CYS A 100 6.99 15.37 -5.67
N VAL A 101 7.08 14.04 -5.67
CA VAL A 101 8.11 13.32 -6.45
C VAL A 101 7.88 13.50 -7.95
N VAL A 102 6.67 13.28 -8.43
CA VAL A 102 6.36 13.23 -9.87
C VAL A 102 6.28 14.62 -10.47
N ASN A 103 5.65 15.56 -9.80
CA ASN A 103 5.45 16.90 -10.34
C ASN A 103 6.63 17.85 -10.04
N LEU A 104 7.12 17.87 -8.78
CA LEU A 104 8.16 18.82 -8.39
C LEU A 104 9.57 18.32 -8.72
N TRP A 105 9.85 17.05 -8.46
CA TRP A 105 11.18 16.50 -8.67
C TRP A 105 11.41 15.99 -10.09
N LEU A 106 10.44 15.26 -10.67
CA LEU A 106 10.53 14.78 -12.06
C LEU A 106 9.98 15.78 -13.09
N GLY A 107 9.27 16.84 -12.66
CA GLY A 107 8.74 17.89 -13.54
C GLY A 107 7.69 17.41 -14.54
N LEU A 108 7.02 16.29 -14.27
CA LEU A 108 6.07 15.69 -15.22
C LEU A 108 4.70 16.37 -15.27
N HIS A 109 4.39 17.27 -14.29
CA HIS A 109 3.14 18.02 -14.21
C HIS A 109 1.89 17.16 -14.47
N VAL A 110 1.81 15.98 -13.83
CA VAL A 110 0.69 15.03 -13.99
C VAL A 110 -0.63 15.66 -13.55
N TRP A 111 -0.59 16.50 -12.50
CA TRP A 111 -1.69 17.37 -12.06
C TRP A 111 -1.15 18.63 -11.41
N ASP A 112 -1.92 19.70 -11.51
CA ASP A 112 -1.56 20.99 -10.95
C ASP A 112 -2.80 21.70 -10.39
N TYR A 113 -2.77 21.98 -9.10
CA TYR A 113 -3.80 22.74 -8.38
C TYR A 113 -3.33 24.14 -7.98
N SER A 114 -2.21 24.65 -8.54
CA SER A 114 -1.63 25.95 -8.16
C SER A 114 -2.60 27.12 -8.30
N GLY A 115 -3.55 27.04 -9.24
CA GLY A 115 -4.56 28.07 -9.45
C GLY A 115 -5.78 27.98 -8.53
N LYS A 116 -5.86 27.00 -7.63
CA LYS A 116 -7.01 26.82 -6.73
C LYS A 116 -6.72 27.36 -5.33
N VAL A 117 -7.75 28.02 -4.75
CA VAL A 117 -7.68 28.55 -3.38
C VAL A 117 -7.55 27.41 -2.38
N GLY A 118 -6.54 27.48 -1.51
CA GLY A 118 -6.27 26.44 -0.51
C GLY A 118 -5.38 25.31 -1.00
N SER A 119 -4.78 25.42 -2.18
CA SER A 119 -3.83 24.40 -2.66
C SER A 119 -2.54 24.40 -1.81
N ILE A 120 -2.08 23.20 -1.47
CA ILE A 120 -0.81 22.98 -0.77
C ILE A 120 0.22 22.56 -1.82
N LEU A 121 1.19 23.43 -2.09
CA LEU A 121 2.26 23.24 -3.10
C LEU A 121 1.75 22.84 -4.50
N GLY A 122 0.49 23.19 -4.85
CA GLY A 122 -0.12 22.78 -6.11
C GLY A 122 -0.42 21.27 -6.23
N GLN A 123 -0.19 20.49 -5.16
CA GLN A 123 -0.33 19.04 -5.21
C GLN A 123 -1.67 18.54 -4.64
N ILE A 124 -2.21 19.24 -3.65
CA ILE A 124 -3.48 18.90 -3.00
C ILE A 124 -4.35 20.16 -2.90
N CYS A 125 -5.64 20.00 -3.15
CA CYS A 125 -6.67 21.00 -2.89
C CYS A 125 -7.80 20.35 -2.09
N PRO A 126 -8.12 20.87 -0.87
CA PRO A 126 -9.15 20.29 -0.02
C PRO A 126 -10.58 20.63 -0.46
N LEU A 127 -10.78 21.46 -1.52
CA LEU A 127 -12.07 21.87 -2.09
C LEU A 127 -12.20 21.40 -3.53
#